data_ccb5592ebca78f5734a74b80687175bd
#
_entry.id   ccb5592ebca78f5734a74b80687175bd
#
_cell.length_a   1.000
_cell.length_b   1.000
_cell.length_c   1.000
_cell.angle_alpha   90.00
_cell.angle_beta   90.00
_cell.angle_gamma   90.00
#
_symmetry.space_group_name_H-M   'P 1'
#
loop_
_entity.id
_entity.type
_entity.pdbx_description
1 polymer ?
#
loop_
_entity_poly.entity_id
_entity_poly.type
_entity_poly.pdbx_seq_one_letter_code
_entity_poly.pdbx_strand_id
1 'polypeptide(L)'
;EIHWRDWSSDVCSSDLCCVLLAARTEFPAYVEALTARGIPVYADARENLMLAPHIRPLIALLKVIDDPSQDIYLAAAMLGPMFGFTEDDLVRLRARSRQVQAEPDKKPARISLYGALLLALEDPADAPFTEKVKDFYAHLTALRQMARSAPAEQLLEEIFASTGYLAALGVLENGARRREDARRFASFCAGAGSGGISALVRAIDAAALAGSTGQDTVPGGSRPGCVTVMTIHRSKGLQFPVVFVADTGRRFNAADTRQPVLLHRE
;
A
#
# COMPACT_ATOMS: atom_id res chain seq x y z
N GLU A 1 -32.75 -2.03 -38.45
CA GLU A 1 -31.71 -2.45 -39.41
C GLU A 1 -30.37 -1.93 -38.92
N ILE A 2 -29.53 -2.82 -38.34
CA ILE A 2 -28.18 -2.49 -37.93
C ILE A 2 -27.33 -2.54 -39.20
N HIS A 3 -26.86 -1.38 -39.63
CA HIS A 3 -26.02 -1.24 -40.81
C HIS A 3 -24.60 -1.75 -40.54
N TRP A 4 -24.24 -2.92 -41.09
CA TRP A 4 -22.94 -3.62 -40.92
C TRP A 4 -21.76 -2.97 -41.68
N ARG A 5 -21.81 -1.70 -42.06
CA ARG A 5 -20.87 -1.13 -43.02
C ARG A 5 -19.84 -0.11 -42.49
N ASP A 6 -19.74 0.14 -41.18
CA ASP A 6 -18.71 1.04 -40.64
C ASP A 6 -17.89 0.42 -39.52
N TRP A 7 -17.36 -0.73 -39.79
CA TRP A 7 -16.21 -1.23 -39.02
C TRP A 7 -14.94 -0.73 -39.70
N SER A 8 -14.65 0.58 -39.55
CA SER A 8 -13.31 1.09 -39.84
C SER A 8 -12.34 0.45 -38.89
N SER A 9 -11.22 -0.02 -39.41
CA SER A 9 -10.17 -0.75 -38.73
C SER A 9 -9.46 0.00 -37.60
N ASP A 10 -9.93 1.18 -37.22
CA ASP A 10 -9.33 2.08 -36.22
C ASP A 10 -10.11 2.14 -34.90
N VAL A 11 -11.25 1.50 -34.77
CA VAL A 11 -11.94 1.38 -33.50
C VAL A 11 -11.43 0.14 -32.79
N CYS A 12 -10.55 0.33 -31.83
CA CYS A 12 -10.07 -0.71 -30.95
C CYS A 12 -11.27 -1.28 -30.18
N SER A 13 -11.81 -2.39 -30.64
CA SER A 13 -13.03 -3.03 -30.08
C SER A 13 -12.82 -3.58 -28.67
N SER A 14 -11.63 -3.45 -28.12
CA SER A 14 -11.28 -3.94 -26.78
C SER A 14 -11.98 -3.18 -25.67
N ASP A 15 -12.25 -1.89 -25.80
CA ASP A 15 -12.99 -1.07 -24.83
C ASP A 15 -14.49 -1.39 -24.75
N LEU A 16 -15.02 -2.09 -25.77
CA LEU A 16 -16.40 -2.56 -25.80
C LEU A 16 -16.59 -3.88 -25.02
N CYS A 17 -15.50 -4.54 -24.65
CA CYS A 17 -15.51 -5.87 -24.05
C CYS A 17 -15.28 -5.83 -22.54
N CYS A 18 -16.09 -6.60 -21.80
CA CYS A 18 -15.93 -6.82 -20.39
C CYS A 18 -15.89 -8.31 -20.05
N VAL A 19 -14.95 -8.73 -19.22
CA VAL A 19 -14.88 -10.07 -18.63
C VAL A 19 -15.34 -10.01 -17.19
N LEU A 20 -16.42 -10.70 -16.88
CA LEU A 20 -17.00 -10.79 -15.54
C LEU A 20 -16.61 -12.09 -14.87
N LEU A 21 -16.10 -11.97 -13.65
CA LEU A 21 -15.70 -13.08 -12.79
C LEU A 21 -16.45 -13.04 -11.46
N ALA A 22 -16.71 -14.20 -10.87
CA ALA A 22 -17.36 -14.30 -9.57
C ALA A 22 -16.45 -13.78 -8.44
N ALA A 23 -15.13 -14.00 -8.54
CA ALA A 23 -14.13 -13.59 -7.55
C ALA A 23 -12.87 -13.05 -8.23
N ARG A 24 -12.08 -12.28 -7.46
CA ARG A 24 -10.85 -11.64 -7.97
C ARG A 24 -9.64 -12.57 -8.04
N THR A 25 -9.72 -13.72 -7.40
CA THR A 25 -8.62 -14.69 -7.34
C THR A 25 -8.08 -15.09 -8.70
N GLU A 26 -8.97 -15.11 -9.70
CA GLU A 26 -8.62 -15.52 -11.08
C GLU A 26 -8.19 -14.33 -11.97
N PHE A 27 -8.30 -13.09 -11.51
CA PHE A 27 -7.93 -11.91 -12.31
C PHE A 27 -6.51 -12.00 -12.89
N PRO A 28 -5.47 -12.38 -12.13
CA PRO A 28 -4.12 -12.48 -12.66
C PRO A 28 -4.01 -13.40 -13.87
N ALA A 29 -4.67 -14.56 -13.85
CA ALA A 29 -4.63 -15.52 -14.96
C ALA A 29 -5.29 -14.96 -16.23
N TYR A 30 -6.41 -14.25 -16.11
CA TYR A 30 -7.07 -13.60 -17.27
C TYR A 30 -6.25 -12.42 -17.80
N VAL A 31 -5.68 -11.61 -16.92
CA VAL A 31 -4.80 -10.49 -17.30
C VAL A 31 -3.57 -10.99 -18.04
N GLU A 32 -2.91 -12.02 -17.52
CA GLU A 32 -1.74 -12.64 -18.16
C GLU A 32 -2.10 -13.23 -19.53
N ALA A 33 -3.17 -14.00 -19.61
CA ALA A 33 -3.59 -14.65 -20.84
C ALA A 33 -3.97 -13.66 -21.96
N LEU A 34 -4.60 -12.53 -21.62
CA LEU A 34 -4.96 -11.49 -22.57
C LEU A 34 -3.72 -10.67 -22.98
N THR A 35 -2.89 -10.31 -22.01
CA THR A 35 -1.63 -9.56 -22.25
C THR A 35 -0.66 -10.36 -23.12
N ALA A 36 -0.54 -11.67 -22.91
CA ALA A 36 0.29 -12.56 -23.74
C ALA A 36 -0.19 -12.60 -25.20
N ARG A 37 -1.42 -12.25 -25.48
CA ARG A 37 -2.00 -12.13 -26.83
C ARG A 37 -1.96 -10.70 -27.39
N GLY A 38 -1.28 -9.77 -26.71
CA GLY A 38 -1.19 -8.37 -27.11
C GLY A 38 -2.49 -7.57 -26.91
N ILE A 39 -3.47 -8.10 -26.15
CA ILE A 39 -4.72 -7.43 -25.86
C ILE A 39 -4.54 -6.55 -24.63
N PRO A 40 -4.69 -5.22 -24.72
CA PRO A 40 -4.63 -4.34 -23.57
C PRO A 40 -5.75 -4.64 -22.57
N VAL A 41 -5.41 -4.79 -21.28
CA VAL A 41 -6.35 -5.16 -20.22
C VAL A 41 -6.37 -4.11 -19.13
N TYR A 42 -7.56 -3.73 -18.74
CA TYR A 42 -7.82 -3.01 -17.50
C TYR A 42 -8.52 -3.97 -16.52
N ALA A 43 -7.80 -4.43 -15.51
CA ALA A 43 -8.40 -5.18 -14.42
C ALA A 43 -8.85 -4.22 -13.31
N ASP A 44 -10.13 -4.22 -12.97
CA ASP A 44 -10.65 -3.54 -11.78
C ASP A 44 -10.31 -4.38 -10.52
N ALA A 45 -9.04 -4.71 -10.43
CA ALA A 45 -8.46 -5.30 -9.23
C ALA A 45 -8.24 -4.15 -8.25
N ARG A 46 -9.24 -3.86 -7.43
CA ARG A 46 -9.01 -3.02 -6.24
C ARG A 46 -8.15 -3.82 -5.29
N GLU A 47 -6.87 -3.79 -5.53
CA GLU A 47 -5.93 -4.04 -4.45
C GLU A 47 -6.17 -2.92 -3.44
N ASN A 48 -6.42 -3.29 -2.19
CA ASN A 48 -6.48 -2.29 -1.14
C ASN A 48 -5.13 -1.58 -1.10
N LEU A 49 -5.10 -0.33 -1.55
CA LEU A 49 -3.88 0.46 -1.66
C LEU A 49 -3.08 0.46 -0.34
N MET A 50 -3.79 0.44 0.81
CA MET A 50 -3.18 0.42 2.14
C MET A 50 -2.46 -0.91 2.44
N LEU A 51 -2.82 -1.99 1.75
CA LEU A 51 -2.19 -3.30 1.91
C LEU A 51 -1.09 -3.56 0.89
N ALA A 52 -0.92 -2.69 -0.09
CA ALA A 52 0.09 -2.85 -1.14
C ALA A 52 1.50 -2.88 -0.53
N PRO A 53 2.36 -3.86 -0.88
CA PRO A 53 3.69 -4.02 -0.28
C PRO A 53 4.55 -2.75 -0.38
N HIS A 54 4.41 -1.99 -1.46
CA HIS A 54 5.15 -0.76 -1.70
C HIS A 54 4.52 0.48 -1.02
N ILE A 55 3.36 0.37 -0.37
CA ILE A 55 2.75 1.45 0.42
C ILE A 55 2.96 1.23 1.92
N ARG A 56 3.08 -0.03 2.35
CA ARG A 56 3.31 -0.35 3.77
C ARG A 56 4.49 0.36 4.42
N PRO A 57 5.66 0.54 3.76
CA PRO A 57 6.76 1.31 4.36
C PRO A 57 6.40 2.78 4.62
N LEU A 58 5.62 3.42 3.73
CA LEU A 58 5.13 4.79 3.96
C LEU A 58 4.17 4.85 5.15
N ILE A 59 3.24 3.90 5.24
CA ILE A 59 2.31 3.79 6.38
C ILE A 59 3.09 3.58 7.68
N ALA A 60 4.11 2.70 7.68
CA ALA A 60 4.95 2.46 8.84
C ALA A 60 5.67 3.74 9.28
N LEU A 61 6.23 4.49 8.33
CA LEU A 61 6.89 5.77 8.62
C LEU A 61 5.92 6.80 9.22
N LEU A 62 4.71 6.95 8.66
CA LEU A 62 3.70 7.86 9.19
C LEU A 62 3.29 7.48 10.63
N LYS A 63 3.16 6.18 10.92
CA LYS A 63 2.88 5.69 12.29
C LYS A 63 4.03 5.97 13.25
N VAL A 64 5.27 5.87 12.80
CA VAL A 64 6.46 6.21 13.60
C VAL A 64 6.60 7.72 13.83
N ILE A 65 6.21 8.53 12.85
CA ILE A 65 6.14 9.98 13.02
C ILE A 65 5.14 10.34 14.11
N ASP A 66 3.99 9.68 14.15
CA ASP A 66 2.98 9.85 15.21
C ASP A 66 3.52 9.35 16.56
N ASP A 67 3.90 8.07 16.63
CA ASP A 67 4.41 7.43 17.85
C ASP A 67 5.61 6.51 17.54
N PRO A 68 6.85 6.94 17.87
CA PRO A 68 8.07 6.17 17.60
C PRO A 68 8.26 4.97 18.55
N SER A 69 7.45 4.83 19.60
CA SER A 69 7.54 3.73 20.55
C SER A 69 7.00 2.40 19.99
N GLN A 70 6.36 2.43 18.84
CA GLN A 70 5.78 1.27 18.17
C GLN A 70 6.86 0.47 17.42
N ASP A 71 7.51 -0.47 18.11
CA ASP A 71 8.65 -1.25 17.63
C ASP A 71 8.45 -1.86 16.24
N ILE A 72 7.25 -2.40 15.95
CA ILE A 72 6.94 -3.08 14.68
C ILE A 72 7.01 -2.09 13.52
N TYR A 73 6.41 -0.92 13.67
CA TYR A 73 6.40 0.09 12.61
C TYR A 73 7.76 0.77 12.48
N LEU A 74 8.48 0.98 13.59
CA LEU A 74 9.84 1.51 13.55
C LEU A 74 10.77 0.56 12.79
N ALA A 75 10.73 -0.74 13.09
CA ALA A 75 11.49 -1.75 12.35
C ALA A 75 11.11 -1.77 10.86
N ALA A 76 9.81 -1.73 10.54
CA ALA A 76 9.34 -1.75 9.16
C ALA A 76 9.75 -0.48 8.37
N ALA A 77 9.76 0.69 9.01
CA ALA A 77 10.23 1.93 8.41
C ALA A 77 11.74 1.90 8.14
N MET A 78 12.53 1.41 9.11
CA MET A 78 13.99 1.30 8.99
C MET A 78 14.40 0.30 7.90
N LEU A 79 13.79 -0.89 7.87
CA LEU A 79 14.06 -1.93 6.86
C LEU A 79 13.51 -1.60 5.48
N GLY A 80 12.64 -0.60 5.38
CA GLY A 80 12.09 -0.14 4.13
C GLY A 80 13.15 0.47 3.21
N PRO A 81 12.82 0.68 1.93
CA PRO A 81 13.77 1.18 0.94
C PRO A 81 14.18 2.65 1.15
N MET A 82 13.64 3.33 2.16
CA MET A 82 13.89 4.74 2.44
C MET A 82 15.20 4.99 3.20
N PHE A 83 15.59 4.10 4.11
CA PHE A 83 16.69 4.36 5.03
C PHE A 83 17.82 3.34 4.98
N GLY A 84 17.66 2.27 4.20
CA GLY A 84 18.72 1.31 3.91
C GLY A 84 19.23 0.50 5.11
N PHE A 85 18.45 0.36 6.18
CA PHE A 85 18.80 -0.54 7.28
C PHE A 85 18.59 -2.00 6.87
N THR A 86 19.44 -2.85 7.42
CA THR A 86 19.36 -4.30 7.26
C THR A 86 18.83 -4.97 8.53
N GLU A 87 18.46 -6.25 8.44
CA GLU A 87 18.08 -7.05 9.60
C GLU A 87 19.23 -7.13 10.62
N ASP A 88 20.48 -7.20 10.14
CA ASP A 88 21.67 -7.20 11.00
C ASP A 88 21.81 -5.88 11.76
N ASP A 89 21.47 -4.75 11.17
CA ASP A 89 21.46 -3.45 11.84
C ASP A 89 20.47 -3.43 13.02
N LEU A 90 19.28 -4.03 12.83
CA LEU A 90 18.31 -4.14 13.92
C LEU A 90 18.78 -5.10 15.03
N VAL A 91 19.46 -6.18 14.65
CA VAL A 91 20.11 -7.09 15.64
C VAL A 91 21.17 -6.34 16.43
N ARG A 92 22.02 -5.53 15.78
CA ARG A 92 23.00 -4.68 16.44
C ARG A 92 22.38 -3.73 17.45
N LEU A 93 21.30 -3.01 17.07
CA LEU A 93 20.56 -2.14 18.00
C LEU A 93 20.07 -2.92 19.23
N ARG A 94 19.49 -4.10 19.02
CA ARG A 94 19.00 -4.95 20.12
C ARG A 94 20.10 -5.52 20.99
N ALA A 95 21.21 -5.96 20.40
CA ALA A 95 22.37 -6.47 21.15
C ALA A 95 22.95 -5.39 22.04
N ARG A 96 23.11 -4.18 21.50
CA ARG A 96 23.66 -3.03 22.22
C ARG A 96 22.81 -2.63 23.40
N SER A 97 21.50 -2.56 23.22
CA SER A 97 20.57 -2.24 24.30
C SER A 97 20.65 -3.22 25.48
N ARG A 98 20.98 -4.49 25.23
CA ARG A 98 21.18 -5.51 26.27
C ARG A 98 22.51 -5.32 27.00
N GLN A 99 23.58 -4.94 26.30
CA GLN A 99 24.91 -4.71 26.90
C GLN A 99 24.91 -3.53 27.85
N VAL A 100 24.25 -2.43 27.46
CA VAL A 100 24.19 -1.23 28.33
C VAL A 100 23.38 -1.49 29.61
N GLN A 101 22.47 -2.48 29.61
CA GLN A 101 21.64 -2.82 30.77
C GLN A 101 22.13 -4.02 31.58
N ALA A 102 23.27 -4.59 31.25
CA ALA A 102 23.83 -5.74 31.99
C ALA A 102 24.34 -5.33 33.39
N GLU A 103 23.39 -5.09 34.31
CA GLU A 103 23.67 -5.08 35.74
C GLU A 103 23.69 -6.52 36.28
N PRO A 104 24.69 -6.91 37.11
CA PRO A 104 24.89 -8.31 37.53
C PRO A 104 23.71 -8.96 38.24
N ASP A 105 22.85 -8.18 38.90
CA ASP A 105 21.77 -8.68 39.76
C ASP A 105 20.33 -8.33 39.32
N LYS A 106 20.16 -7.68 38.19
CA LYS A 106 18.83 -7.32 37.69
C LYS A 106 18.52 -7.97 36.34
N LYS A 107 17.29 -8.51 36.20
CA LYS A 107 16.80 -8.91 34.89
C LYS A 107 16.78 -7.68 33.96
N PRO A 108 17.36 -7.76 32.75
CA PRO A 108 17.39 -6.63 31.84
C PRO A 108 15.96 -6.16 31.54
N ALA A 109 15.69 -4.89 31.75
CA ALA A 109 14.42 -4.30 31.39
C ALA A 109 14.24 -4.38 29.86
N ARG A 110 13.03 -4.60 29.39
CA ARG A 110 12.74 -4.65 27.95
C ARG A 110 12.72 -3.23 27.40
N ILE A 111 13.81 -2.77 26.81
CA ILE A 111 13.86 -1.48 26.09
C ILE A 111 13.13 -1.59 24.76
N SER A 112 12.35 -0.56 24.38
CA SER A 112 11.78 -0.42 23.04
C SER A 112 12.89 -0.30 21.98
N LEU A 113 12.58 -0.56 20.71
CA LEU A 113 13.52 -0.37 19.61
C LEU A 113 13.96 1.11 19.53
N TYR A 114 13.03 2.02 19.77
CA TYR A 114 13.33 3.46 19.83
C TYR A 114 14.31 3.81 20.97
N GLY A 115 14.12 3.21 22.14
CA GLY A 115 15.09 3.35 23.23
C GLY A 115 16.46 2.81 22.88
N ALA A 116 16.53 1.66 22.19
CA ALA A 116 17.78 1.08 21.69
C ALA A 116 18.46 1.99 20.64
N LEU A 117 17.68 2.65 19.78
CA LEU A 117 18.15 3.62 18.81
C LEU A 117 18.77 4.85 19.52
N LEU A 118 18.11 5.39 20.55
CA LEU A 118 18.64 6.52 21.32
C LEU A 118 19.98 6.19 22.00
N LEU A 119 20.13 4.97 22.54
CA LEU A 119 21.39 4.50 23.12
C LEU A 119 22.51 4.36 22.07
N ALA A 120 22.16 4.03 20.83
CA ALA A 120 23.12 3.90 19.74
C ALA A 120 23.63 5.24 19.18
N LEU A 121 22.95 6.36 19.45
CA LEU A 121 23.39 7.69 19.01
C LEU A 121 24.72 8.13 19.64
N GLU A 122 25.02 7.64 20.84
CA GLU A 122 26.21 8.01 21.62
C GLU A 122 27.31 6.94 21.61
N ASP A 123 27.17 5.91 20.76
CA ASP A 123 28.07 4.78 20.73
C ASP A 123 29.35 5.05 19.91
N PRO A 124 30.55 5.12 20.55
CA PRO A 124 31.76 5.35 19.80
C PRO A 124 32.36 4.09 19.15
N ALA A 125 31.85 2.89 19.50
CA ALA A 125 32.49 1.63 19.12
C ALA A 125 32.29 1.24 17.65
N ASP A 126 31.22 1.74 16.98
CA ASP A 126 30.91 1.47 15.58
C ASP A 126 30.51 2.77 14.87
N ALA A 127 31.51 3.61 14.57
CA ALA A 127 31.27 4.94 14.01
C ALA A 127 30.41 4.95 12.73
N PRO A 128 30.62 4.06 11.72
CA PRO A 128 29.78 4.06 10.52
C PRO A 128 28.32 3.72 10.82
N PHE A 129 28.06 2.80 11.74
CA PHE A 129 26.70 2.43 12.14
C PHE A 129 26.05 3.55 12.94
N THR A 130 26.80 4.17 13.84
CA THR A 130 26.32 5.32 14.65
C THR A 130 25.96 6.50 13.76
N GLU A 131 26.73 6.82 12.73
CA GLU A 131 26.36 7.88 11.77
C GLU A 131 25.07 7.55 11.03
N LYS A 132 24.90 6.32 10.55
CA LYS A 132 23.65 5.86 9.94
C LYS A 132 22.44 6.02 10.86
N VAL A 133 22.61 5.70 12.15
CA VAL A 133 21.57 5.87 13.17
C VAL A 133 21.27 7.36 13.42
N LYS A 134 22.29 8.22 13.45
CA LYS A 134 22.14 9.67 13.60
C LYS A 134 21.41 10.28 12.42
N ASP A 135 21.75 9.90 11.19
CA ASP A 135 21.08 10.38 9.99
C ASP A 135 19.59 10.01 9.99
N PHE A 136 19.29 8.78 10.34
CA PHE A 136 17.90 8.33 10.48
C PHE A 136 17.15 9.12 11.57
N TYR A 137 17.76 9.28 12.73
CA TYR A 137 17.17 10.01 13.86
C TYR A 137 16.92 11.48 13.53
N ALA A 138 17.87 12.13 12.87
CA ALA A 138 17.74 13.51 12.41
C ALA A 138 16.58 13.65 11.42
N HIS A 139 16.51 12.75 10.43
CA HIS A 139 15.40 12.70 9.49
C HIS A 139 14.04 12.51 10.18
N LEU A 140 13.94 11.51 11.04
CA LEU A 140 12.71 11.24 11.78
C LEU A 140 12.30 12.45 12.64
N THR A 141 13.24 13.10 13.30
CA THR A 141 12.97 14.27 14.14
C THR A 141 12.47 15.45 13.30
N ALA A 142 13.08 15.70 12.16
CA ALA A 142 12.64 16.76 11.22
C ALA A 142 11.21 16.48 10.71
N LEU A 143 10.92 15.27 10.28
CA LEU A 143 9.57 14.89 9.81
C LEU A 143 8.53 14.98 10.93
N ARG A 144 8.87 14.60 12.17
CA ARG A 144 7.99 14.75 13.34
C ARG A 144 7.73 16.21 13.68
N GLN A 145 8.73 17.08 13.54
CA GLN A 145 8.55 18.51 13.75
C GLN A 145 7.64 19.10 12.67
N MET A 146 7.85 18.76 11.41
CA MET A 146 7.00 19.17 10.30
C MET A 146 5.55 18.72 10.49
N ALA A 147 5.32 17.47 10.90
CA ALA A 147 3.99 16.90 11.09
C ALA A 147 3.13 17.61 12.15
N ARG A 148 3.73 18.48 12.99
CA ARG A 148 3.00 19.28 14.00
C ARG A 148 2.26 20.46 13.40
N SER A 149 2.73 20.98 12.26
CA SER A 149 2.23 22.25 11.69
C SER A 149 1.90 22.15 10.20
N ALA A 150 2.57 21.26 9.46
CA ALA A 150 2.36 21.12 8.02
C ALA A 150 1.16 20.21 7.70
N PRO A 151 0.45 20.48 6.59
CA PRO A 151 -0.56 19.56 6.08
C PRO A 151 0.06 18.25 5.62
N ALA A 152 -0.75 17.17 5.61
CA ALA A 152 -0.29 15.82 5.24
C ALA A 152 0.33 15.74 3.84
N GLU A 153 -0.14 16.56 2.91
CA GLU A 153 0.40 16.66 1.55
C GLU A 153 1.88 17.09 1.56
N GLN A 154 2.19 18.18 2.25
CA GLN A 154 3.56 18.69 2.37
C GLN A 154 4.48 17.69 3.10
N LEU A 155 3.97 17.02 4.13
CA LEU A 155 4.73 15.99 4.83
C LEU A 155 5.11 14.84 3.89
N LEU A 156 4.19 14.38 3.05
CA LEU A 156 4.47 13.30 2.10
C LEU A 156 5.39 13.74 0.96
N GLU A 157 5.24 14.96 0.47
CA GLU A 157 6.17 15.53 -0.51
C GLU A 157 7.60 15.57 0.04
N GLU A 158 7.77 15.99 1.31
CA GLU A 158 9.08 15.98 1.98
C GLU A 158 9.61 14.55 2.15
N ILE A 159 8.76 13.59 2.56
CA ILE A 159 9.17 12.18 2.65
C ILE A 159 9.66 11.69 1.28
N PHE A 160 8.96 11.98 0.19
CA PHE A 160 9.37 11.56 -1.15
C PHE A 160 10.67 12.22 -1.60
N ALA A 161 10.83 13.52 -1.31
CA ALA A 161 12.00 14.29 -1.71
C ALA A 161 13.26 13.88 -0.92
N SER A 162 13.16 13.82 0.40
CA SER A 162 14.30 13.55 1.29
C SER A 162 14.77 12.10 1.26
N THR A 163 13.86 11.14 1.02
CA THR A 163 14.20 9.70 0.98
C THR A 163 14.43 9.16 -0.43
N GLY A 164 14.11 9.91 -1.49
CA GLY A 164 14.16 9.41 -2.86
C GLY A 164 13.19 8.25 -3.15
N TYR A 165 12.14 8.08 -2.34
CA TYR A 165 11.25 6.92 -2.38
C TYR A 165 10.63 6.67 -3.76
N LEU A 166 10.16 7.71 -4.44
CA LEU A 166 9.59 7.57 -5.78
C LEU A 166 10.61 7.10 -6.82
N ALA A 167 11.89 7.48 -6.67
CA ALA A 167 12.96 7.00 -7.53
C ALA A 167 13.23 5.51 -7.28
N ALA A 168 13.31 5.10 -6.00
CA ALA A 168 13.48 3.71 -5.61
C ALA A 168 12.35 2.82 -6.15
N LEU A 169 11.10 3.26 -6.08
CA LEU A 169 9.98 2.53 -6.67
C LEU A 169 10.09 2.40 -8.19
N GLY A 170 10.66 3.40 -8.86
CA GLY A 170 10.79 3.43 -10.32
C GLY A 170 11.71 2.35 -10.89
N VAL A 171 12.67 1.87 -10.11
CA VAL A 171 13.64 0.83 -10.52
C VAL A 171 13.05 -0.58 -10.38
N LEU A 172 11.99 -0.74 -9.60
CA LEU A 172 11.35 -2.03 -9.36
C LEU A 172 10.46 -2.43 -10.54
N GLU A 173 10.18 -3.73 -10.63
CA GLU A 173 9.18 -4.26 -11.57
C GLU A 173 7.84 -3.51 -11.41
N ASN A 174 7.21 -3.14 -12.53
CA ASN A 174 6.01 -2.29 -12.56
C ASN A 174 6.20 -0.92 -11.88
N GLY A 175 7.41 -0.35 -11.91
CA GLY A 175 7.78 0.88 -11.21
C GLY A 175 6.89 2.08 -11.53
N ALA A 176 6.40 2.21 -12.77
CA ALA A 176 5.47 3.27 -13.13
C ALA A 176 4.15 3.18 -12.34
N ARG A 177 3.58 1.97 -12.23
CA ARG A 177 2.37 1.72 -11.45
C ARG A 177 2.60 1.97 -9.96
N ARG A 178 3.72 1.47 -9.41
CA ARG A 178 4.06 1.67 -8.00
C ARG A 178 4.22 3.15 -7.63
N ARG A 179 4.81 3.95 -8.50
CA ARG A 179 4.89 5.42 -8.32
C ARG A 179 3.53 6.08 -8.37
N GLU A 180 2.66 5.63 -9.26
CA GLU A 180 1.29 6.12 -9.34
C GLU A 180 0.50 5.78 -8.06
N ASP A 181 0.62 4.56 -7.56
CA ASP A 181 0.01 4.14 -6.29
C ASP A 181 0.52 4.97 -5.11
N ALA A 182 1.82 5.31 -5.07
CA ALA A 182 2.37 6.19 -4.04
C ALA A 182 1.80 7.62 -4.12
N ARG A 183 1.59 8.16 -5.33
CA ARG A 183 0.93 9.47 -5.51
C ARG A 183 -0.56 9.43 -5.12
N ARG A 184 -1.27 8.35 -5.47
CA ARG A 184 -2.66 8.14 -5.04
C ARG A 184 -2.77 8.03 -3.53
N PHE A 185 -1.81 7.37 -2.88
CA PHE A 185 -1.73 7.34 -1.42
C PHE A 185 -1.53 8.74 -0.83
N ALA A 186 -0.66 9.57 -1.43
CA ALA A 186 -0.46 10.95 -1.01
C ALA A 186 -1.73 11.79 -1.17
N SER A 187 -2.45 11.65 -2.29
CA SER A 187 -3.74 12.32 -2.51
C SER A 187 -4.80 11.90 -1.50
N PHE A 188 -4.85 10.60 -1.13
CA PHE A 188 -5.72 10.13 -0.04
C PHE A 188 -5.37 10.79 1.29
N CYS A 189 -4.08 10.86 1.63
CA CYS A 189 -3.62 11.48 2.87
C CYS A 189 -3.93 12.98 2.90
N ALA A 190 -3.80 13.70 1.78
CA ALA A 190 -4.17 15.10 1.64
C ALA A 190 -5.65 15.32 1.97
N GLY A 191 -6.54 14.46 1.46
CA GLY A 191 -7.98 14.52 1.74
C GLY A 191 -8.36 14.15 3.18
N ALA A 192 -7.59 13.29 3.83
CA ALA A 192 -7.86 12.80 5.19
C ALA A 192 -7.20 13.64 6.31
N GLY A 193 -6.27 14.52 5.96
CA GLY A 193 -5.31 15.15 6.89
C GLY A 193 -5.80 16.34 7.72
N SER A 194 -7.09 16.65 7.79
CA SER A 194 -7.60 17.84 8.49
C SER A 194 -7.46 17.82 10.02
N GLY A 195 -7.02 16.71 10.63
CA GLY A 195 -6.91 16.55 12.09
C GLY A 195 -5.50 16.25 12.63
N GLY A 196 -4.44 16.55 11.86
CA GLY A 196 -3.06 16.24 12.23
C GLY A 196 -2.69 14.77 12.02
N ILE A 197 -1.42 14.41 12.36
CA ILE A 197 -0.84 13.10 12.05
C ILE A 197 -1.61 11.93 12.68
N SER A 198 -2.06 12.06 13.92
CA SER A 198 -2.82 10.98 14.60
C SER A 198 -4.19 10.74 13.96
N ALA A 199 -4.85 11.77 13.45
CA ALA A 199 -6.10 11.62 12.71
C ALA A 199 -5.86 10.95 11.35
N LEU A 200 -4.78 11.32 10.67
CA LEU A 200 -4.36 10.70 9.43
C LEU A 200 -4.09 9.20 9.62
N VAL A 201 -3.33 8.81 10.65
CA VAL A 201 -3.04 7.40 10.96
C VAL A 201 -4.33 6.61 11.19
N ARG A 202 -5.29 7.16 11.94
CA ARG A 202 -6.62 6.53 12.14
C ARG A 202 -7.40 6.39 10.83
N ALA A 203 -7.35 7.40 9.95
CA ALA A 203 -8.01 7.33 8.65
C ALA A 203 -7.39 6.25 7.74
N ILE A 204 -6.07 6.10 7.75
CA ILE A 204 -5.35 5.04 7.04
C ILE A 204 -5.78 3.66 7.58
N ASP A 205 -5.83 3.47 8.89
CA ASP A 205 -6.24 2.20 9.50
C ASP A 205 -7.70 1.86 9.16
N ALA A 206 -8.59 2.85 9.22
CA ALA A 206 -9.99 2.68 8.82
C ALA A 206 -10.12 2.29 7.33
N ALA A 207 -9.36 2.94 6.44
CA ALA A 207 -9.34 2.61 5.01
C ALA A 207 -8.76 1.20 4.75
N ALA A 208 -7.73 0.79 5.51
CA ALA A 208 -7.17 -0.56 5.43
C ALA A 208 -8.21 -1.63 5.80
N LEU A 209 -9.02 -1.40 6.82
CA LEU A 209 -10.09 -2.30 7.26
C LEU A 209 -11.29 -2.31 6.30
N ALA A 210 -11.67 -1.15 5.76
CA ALA A 210 -12.79 -1.02 4.84
C ALA A 210 -12.54 -1.66 3.45
N GLY A 211 -11.29 -1.98 3.12
CA GLY A 211 -10.92 -2.59 1.83
C GLY A 211 -11.06 -1.66 0.63
N SER A 212 -11.36 -0.39 0.84
CA SER A 212 -11.47 0.61 -0.23
C SER A 212 -11.04 1.99 0.25
N THR A 213 -10.21 2.66 -0.54
CA THR A 213 -10.05 4.11 -0.46
C THR A 213 -11.20 4.72 -1.25
N GLY A 214 -12.13 5.41 -0.60
CA GLY A 214 -13.38 5.89 -1.21
C GLY A 214 -13.29 6.83 -2.42
N GLN A 215 -12.10 7.07 -2.95
CA GLN A 215 -11.85 7.98 -4.08
C GLN A 215 -11.67 7.28 -5.44
N ASP A 216 -11.75 5.96 -5.53
CA ASP A 216 -11.59 5.23 -6.78
C ASP A 216 -12.90 5.05 -7.57
N THR A 217 -13.76 6.03 -7.54
CA THR A 217 -14.84 6.15 -8.52
C THR A 217 -14.30 6.87 -9.75
N VAL A 218 -13.60 6.15 -10.63
CA VAL A 218 -13.67 6.52 -12.04
C VAL A 218 -15.12 6.21 -12.45
N PRO A 219 -15.96 7.22 -12.70
CA PRO A 219 -17.29 6.94 -13.21
C PRO A 219 -17.12 6.24 -14.55
N GLY A 220 -17.62 5.00 -14.65
CA GLY A 220 -17.66 4.31 -15.92
C GLY A 220 -16.69 3.16 -16.16
N GLY A 221 -15.96 2.68 -15.18
CA GLY A 221 -15.42 1.29 -15.16
C GLY A 221 -14.58 0.76 -16.34
N SER A 222 -14.34 1.53 -17.40
CA SER A 222 -13.56 1.08 -18.56
C SER A 222 -12.47 2.09 -18.90
N ARG A 223 -11.32 1.59 -19.35
CA ARG A 223 -10.29 2.42 -20.00
C ARG A 223 -10.44 2.32 -21.50
N PRO A 224 -10.39 3.46 -22.25
CA PRO A 224 -10.42 3.40 -23.71
C PRO A 224 -9.33 2.48 -24.24
N GLY A 225 -9.69 1.63 -25.20
CA GLY A 225 -8.75 0.71 -25.82
C GLY A 225 -8.35 -0.52 -25.01
N CYS A 226 -9.00 -0.81 -23.87
CA CYS A 226 -8.66 -1.96 -23.02
C CYS A 226 -9.88 -2.85 -22.76
N VAL A 227 -9.69 -4.17 -22.77
CA VAL A 227 -10.67 -5.11 -22.23
C VAL A 227 -10.77 -4.91 -20.72
N THR A 228 -11.98 -4.73 -20.21
CA THR A 228 -12.20 -4.55 -18.77
C THR A 228 -12.45 -5.91 -18.11
N VAL A 229 -11.68 -6.24 -17.06
CA VAL A 229 -11.88 -7.42 -16.22
C VAL A 229 -12.38 -6.97 -14.86
N MET A 230 -13.57 -7.40 -14.45
CA MET A 230 -14.17 -7.01 -13.17
C MET A 230 -15.02 -8.12 -12.55
N THR A 231 -15.44 -7.94 -11.30
CA THR A 231 -16.38 -8.89 -10.68
C THR A 231 -17.82 -8.60 -11.09
N ILE A 232 -18.67 -9.64 -11.07
CA ILE A 232 -20.12 -9.53 -11.35
C ILE A 232 -20.76 -8.47 -10.43
N HIS A 233 -20.42 -8.43 -9.15
CA HIS A 233 -20.96 -7.42 -8.24
C HIS A 233 -20.58 -5.99 -8.64
N ARG A 234 -19.43 -5.82 -9.22
CA ARG A 234 -18.90 -4.52 -9.61
C ARG A 234 -19.54 -4.00 -10.90
N SER A 235 -20.01 -4.90 -11.76
CA SER A 235 -20.68 -4.52 -12.99
C SER A 235 -22.12 -4.01 -12.79
N LYS A 236 -22.65 -4.10 -11.56
CA LYS A 236 -24.00 -3.61 -11.26
C LYS A 236 -24.14 -2.12 -11.60
N GLY A 237 -25.06 -1.80 -12.51
CA GLY A 237 -25.28 -0.44 -12.99
C GLY A 237 -24.38 -0.01 -14.15
N LEU A 238 -23.47 -0.87 -14.64
CA LEU A 238 -22.65 -0.63 -15.82
C LEU A 238 -23.24 -1.38 -17.03
N GLN A 239 -22.96 -0.87 -18.23
CA GLN A 239 -23.38 -1.48 -19.49
C GLN A 239 -22.17 -1.64 -20.40
N PHE A 240 -22.01 -2.81 -20.99
CA PHE A 240 -20.96 -3.13 -21.96
C PHE A 240 -21.59 -3.77 -23.19
N PRO A 241 -21.14 -3.39 -24.39
CA PRO A 241 -21.67 -3.99 -25.63
C PRO A 241 -21.40 -5.49 -25.70
N VAL A 242 -20.25 -5.96 -25.22
CA VAL A 242 -19.88 -7.37 -25.23
C VAL A 242 -19.46 -7.78 -23.81
N VAL A 243 -20.11 -8.81 -23.27
CA VAL A 243 -19.86 -9.32 -21.92
C VAL A 243 -19.51 -10.80 -21.97
N PHE A 244 -18.36 -11.15 -21.43
CA PHE A 244 -17.95 -12.53 -21.21
C PHE A 244 -18.12 -12.85 -19.71
N VAL A 245 -19.03 -13.75 -19.40
CA VAL A 245 -19.15 -14.29 -18.03
C VAL A 245 -18.23 -15.52 -17.94
N ALA A 246 -17.14 -15.36 -17.22
CA ALA A 246 -16.11 -16.37 -17.11
C ALA A 246 -16.23 -17.16 -15.78
N ASP A 247 -15.58 -18.32 -15.72
CA ASP A 247 -15.54 -19.21 -14.53
C ASP A 247 -16.96 -19.67 -14.07
N THR A 248 -17.87 -19.87 -15.01
CA THR A 248 -19.26 -20.27 -14.73
C THR A 248 -19.38 -21.70 -14.21
N GLY A 249 -18.34 -22.53 -14.36
CA GLY A 249 -18.26 -23.91 -13.83
C GLY A 249 -17.95 -23.99 -12.33
N ARG A 250 -17.66 -22.88 -11.68
CA ARG A 250 -17.32 -22.83 -10.25
C ARG A 250 -18.55 -23.12 -9.38
N ARG A 251 -18.37 -24.00 -8.40
CA ARG A 251 -19.42 -24.28 -7.42
C ARG A 251 -19.68 -23.06 -6.54
N PHE A 252 -20.95 -22.78 -6.25
CA PHE A 252 -21.31 -21.75 -5.30
C PHE A 252 -20.75 -22.05 -3.91
N ASN A 253 -20.29 -21.00 -3.22
CA ASN A 253 -19.85 -21.11 -1.85
C ASN A 253 -21.09 -21.35 -0.95
N ALA A 254 -21.20 -22.56 -0.40
CA ALA A 254 -22.27 -22.93 0.52
C ALA A 254 -21.84 -22.82 2.00
N ALA A 255 -20.74 -22.09 2.32
CA ALA A 255 -20.25 -21.95 3.69
C ALA A 255 -21.29 -21.29 4.60
N ASP A 256 -22.04 -20.31 4.09
CA ASP A 256 -23.05 -19.58 4.87
C ASP A 256 -24.27 -20.47 5.21
N THR A 257 -24.56 -21.50 4.39
CA THR A 257 -25.65 -22.43 4.68
C THR A 257 -25.31 -23.49 5.71
N ARG A 258 -24.02 -23.57 6.11
CA ARG A 258 -23.53 -24.51 7.13
C ARG A 258 -23.37 -23.88 8.51
N GLN A 259 -23.68 -22.59 8.64
CA GLN A 259 -23.66 -21.92 9.93
C GLN A 259 -24.85 -22.37 10.78
N PRO A 260 -24.66 -22.61 12.09
CA PRO A 260 -25.75 -23.08 12.98
C PRO A 260 -26.83 -22.02 13.21
N VAL A 261 -26.58 -20.76 12.85
CA VAL A 261 -27.55 -19.67 12.96
C VAL A 261 -27.53 -18.88 11.63
N LEU A 262 -28.67 -18.87 10.94
CA LEU A 262 -28.91 -18.04 9.78
C LEU A 262 -29.57 -16.73 10.24
N LEU A 263 -28.84 -15.62 10.17
CA LEU A 263 -29.42 -14.30 10.40
C LEU A 263 -30.06 -13.80 9.11
N HIS A 264 -31.39 -13.67 9.11
CA HIS A 264 -32.10 -12.97 8.06
C HIS A 264 -31.93 -11.46 8.28
N ARG A 265 -31.31 -10.76 7.34
CA ARG A 265 -31.32 -9.30 7.31
C ARG A 265 -32.49 -8.87 6.42
N GLU A 266 -33.46 -8.20 7.00
CA GLU A 266 -34.50 -7.47 6.28
C GLU A 266 -33.92 -6.27 5.53
#